data_237f59571c4765be582f48fa6aaa395e
#
_entry.id   237f59571c4765be582f48fa6aaa395e
#
_cell.length_a   1.000
_cell.length_b   1.000
_cell.length_c   1.000
_cell.angle_alpha   90.00
_cell.angle_beta   90.00
_cell.angle_gamma   90.00
#
_symmetry.space_group_name_H-M   'P 1'
#
loop_
_entity.id
_entity.type
_entity.pdbx_description
1 polymer ?
#
loop_
_entity_poly.entity_id
_entity_poly.type
_entity_poly.pdbx_seq_one_letter_code
_entity_poly.pdbx_strand_id
1 'polypeptide(L)'
;MIPKIIWQTYKTNAPPKRAANNIKSWTTHNPNHKYRYSSDLQCEAFIRDYFDKEFIKMYNSLPIGVMKADVWRAAIIYQFGGIYADLDTECRGPASLWIGEDDSLVVTVENKSGAIGNYIFAAIPKHPAIYSVLESFIEIYQSDTFLNKRSPTPVQDFGAHGWSIGILKYYGLNKPEIMEQGGEAYNKYAKVILDRVRFYTSESKILSAYPNENTLVYHQTASVFWLEGYESWRLEQERQLGVFGV
;
A
#
# COMPACT_ATOMS: atom_id res chain seq x y z
N MET A 1 12.86 -12.96 8.95
CA MET A 1 13.46 -12.26 7.78
C MET A 1 12.41 -12.07 6.70
N ILE A 2 12.34 -10.89 6.12
CA ILE A 2 11.43 -10.57 5.00
C ILE A 2 11.88 -11.32 3.74
N PRO A 3 10.98 -12.04 3.04
CA PRO A 3 11.33 -12.80 1.83
C PRO A 3 11.84 -11.89 0.69
N LYS A 4 12.79 -12.39 -0.08
CA LYS A 4 13.36 -11.69 -1.25
C LYS A 4 12.44 -11.82 -2.46
N ILE A 5 11.24 -11.25 -2.36
CA ILE A 5 10.23 -11.20 -3.42
C ILE A 5 9.76 -9.76 -3.56
N ILE A 6 9.65 -9.27 -4.80
CA ILE A 6 9.08 -7.95 -5.13
C ILE A 6 7.78 -8.17 -5.87
N TRP A 7 6.71 -7.58 -5.36
CA TRP A 7 5.36 -7.66 -5.91
C TRP A 7 4.94 -6.33 -6.48
N GLN A 8 4.45 -6.35 -7.73
CA GLN A 8 3.82 -5.20 -8.39
C GLN A 8 2.54 -5.64 -9.09
N THR A 9 1.57 -4.74 -9.24
CA THR A 9 0.31 -5.04 -9.92
C THR A 9 -0.11 -3.92 -10.86
N TYR A 10 -0.87 -4.29 -11.87
CA TYR A 10 -1.55 -3.36 -12.78
C TYR A 10 -2.70 -4.09 -13.49
N LYS A 11 -3.66 -3.33 -14.04
CA LYS A 11 -4.89 -3.87 -14.64
C LYS A 11 -4.71 -4.86 -15.80
N THR A 12 -3.61 -4.79 -16.53
CA THR A 12 -3.38 -5.57 -17.77
C THR A 12 -2.46 -6.76 -17.55
N ASN A 13 -2.53 -7.77 -18.42
CA ASN A 13 -1.68 -8.98 -18.34
C ASN A 13 -0.18 -8.70 -18.59
N ALA A 14 0.14 -7.57 -19.18
CA ALA A 14 1.51 -7.10 -19.32
C ALA A 14 1.61 -5.67 -18.77
N PRO A 15 2.72 -5.32 -18.12
CA PRO A 15 2.91 -3.96 -17.63
C PRO A 15 2.94 -2.96 -18.80
N PRO A 16 2.44 -1.73 -18.60
CA PRO A 16 2.49 -0.70 -19.64
C PRO A 16 3.94 -0.33 -19.97
N LYS A 17 4.22 -0.01 -21.24
CA LYS A 17 5.58 0.32 -21.70
C LYS A 17 6.26 1.40 -20.87
N ARG A 18 5.52 2.41 -20.40
CA ARG A 18 6.00 3.49 -19.54
C ARG A 18 6.54 3.01 -18.19
N ALA A 19 6.09 1.86 -17.68
CA ALA A 19 6.59 1.28 -16.43
C ALA A 19 7.92 0.51 -16.61
N ALA A 20 8.40 0.34 -17.83
CA ALA A 20 9.57 -0.49 -18.10
C ALA A 20 10.82 -0.06 -17.34
N ASN A 21 11.06 1.26 -17.24
CA ASN A 21 12.21 1.80 -16.51
C ASN A 21 12.08 1.57 -15.00
N ASN A 22 10.88 1.73 -14.45
CA ASN A 22 10.61 1.48 -13.03
C ASN A 22 10.82 0.00 -12.70
N ILE A 23 10.24 -0.90 -13.48
CA ILE A 23 10.44 -2.35 -13.31
C ILE A 23 11.92 -2.71 -13.41
N LYS A 24 12.63 -2.17 -14.42
CA LYS A 24 14.06 -2.38 -14.60
C LYS A 24 14.86 -1.89 -13.40
N SER A 25 14.51 -0.75 -12.81
CA SER A 25 15.17 -0.22 -11.62
C SER A 25 15.09 -1.20 -10.45
N TRP A 26 13.91 -1.77 -10.20
CA TRP A 26 13.71 -2.77 -9.15
C TRP A 26 14.53 -4.04 -9.35
N THR A 27 14.54 -4.59 -10.57
CA THR A 27 15.27 -5.82 -10.89
C THR A 27 16.78 -5.59 -10.93
N THR A 28 17.24 -4.42 -11.37
CA THR A 28 18.66 -4.07 -11.43
C THR A 28 19.26 -3.90 -10.05
N HIS A 29 18.60 -3.18 -9.15
CA HIS A 29 19.10 -2.96 -7.80
C HIS A 29 18.92 -4.16 -6.88
N ASN A 30 18.05 -5.11 -7.24
CA ASN A 30 17.71 -6.27 -6.41
C ASN A 30 17.82 -7.58 -7.21
N PRO A 31 18.99 -7.93 -7.76
CA PRO A 31 19.14 -9.08 -8.67
C PRO A 31 18.87 -10.43 -7.98
N ASN A 32 18.95 -10.49 -6.65
CA ASN A 32 18.68 -11.69 -5.86
C ASN A 32 17.23 -11.77 -5.37
N HIS A 33 16.36 -10.84 -5.79
CA HIS A 33 14.94 -10.87 -5.48
C HIS A 33 14.15 -11.45 -6.65
N LYS A 34 13.15 -12.26 -6.32
CA LYS A 34 12.21 -12.77 -7.30
C LYS A 34 11.18 -11.70 -7.62
N TYR A 35 11.22 -11.15 -8.82
CA TYR A 35 10.22 -10.20 -9.29
C TYR A 35 8.93 -10.90 -9.69
N ARG A 36 7.79 -10.37 -9.23
CA ARG A 36 6.44 -10.86 -9.49
C ARG A 36 5.53 -9.71 -9.90
N TYR A 37 4.92 -9.86 -11.05
CA TYR A 37 3.90 -8.98 -11.57
C TYR A 37 2.56 -9.71 -11.60
N SER A 38 1.47 -9.04 -11.25
CA SER A 38 0.11 -9.59 -11.29
C SER A 38 -0.83 -8.64 -12.00
N SER A 39 -1.63 -9.17 -12.92
CA SER A 39 -2.77 -8.47 -13.51
C SER A 39 -4.00 -8.55 -12.60
N ASP A 40 -5.04 -7.75 -12.87
CA ASP A 40 -6.29 -7.80 -12.12
C ASP A 40 -6.89 -9.22 -12.07
N LEU A 41 -6.86 -9.95 -13.19
CA LEU A 41 -7.34 -11.33 -13.23
C LEU A 41 -6.53 -12.27 -12.32
N GLN A 42 -5.21 -12.07 -12.24
CA GLN A 42 -4.36 -12.85 -11.35
C GLN A 42 -4.57 -12.45 -9.89
N CYS A 43 -4.83 -11.16 -9.63
CA CYS A 43 -5.18 -10.68 -8.30
C CYS A 43 -6.51 -11.29 -7.81
N GLU A 44 -7.54 -11.31 -8.66
CA GLU A 44 -8.83 -11.94 -8.35
C GLU A 44 -8.71 -13.45 -8.12
N ALA A 45 -7.94 -14.14 -8.96
CA ALA A 45 -7.67 -15.56 -8.79
C ALA A 45 -6.96 -15.84 -7.45
N PHE A 46 -5.95 -15.03 -7.11
CA PHE A 46 -5.26 -15.15 -5.83
C PHE A 46 -6.21 -14.95 -4.64
N ILE A 47 -7.06 -13.92 -4.65
CA ILE A 47 -8.02 -13.68 -3.56
C ILE A 47 -8.97 -14.87 -3.42
N ARG A 48 -9.49 -15.40 -4.52
CA ARG A 48 -10.38 -16.57 -4.52
C ARG A 48 -9.71 -17.81 -3.94
N ASP A 49 -8.44 -18.01 -4.20
CA ASP A 49 -7.71 -19.23 -3.86
C ASP A 49 -7.20 -19.23 -2.41
N TYR A 50 -7.01 -18.05 -1.78
CA TYR A 50 -6.35 -17.90 -0.48
C TYR A 50 -7.22 -17.32 0.63
N PHE A 51 -8.40 -16.78 0.32
CA PHE A 51 -9.27 -16.13 1.31
C PHE A 51 -10.65 -16.76 1.39
N ASP A 52 -11.35 -16.48 2.49
CA ASP A 52 -12.69 -17.00 2.72
C ASP A 52 -13.77 -16.27 1.89
N LYS A 53 -14.99 -16.79 1.97
CA LYS A 53 -16.12 -16.28 1.18
C LYS A 53 -16.47 -14.84 1.50
N GLU A 54 -16.29 -14.41 2.75
CA GLU A 54 -16.60 -13.05 3.17
C GLU A 54 -15.61 -12.05 2.57
N PHE A 55 -14.33 -12.35 2.66
CA PHE A 55 -13.28 -11.53 2.05
C PHE A 55 -13.40 -11.47 0.52
N ILE A 56 -13.69 -12.60 -0.13
CA ILE A 56 -13.95 -12.66 -1.58
C ILE A 56 -15.15 -11.78 -1.96
N LYS A 57 -16.24 -11.84 -1.18
CA LYS A 57 -17.44 -11.02 -1.41
C LYS A 57 -17.10 -9.53 -1.30
N MET A 58 -16.40 -9.12 -0.26
CA MET A 58 -15.92 -7.74 -0.10
C MET A 58 -15.07 -7.32 -1.30
N TYR A 59 -14.03 -8.06 -1.63
CA TYR A 59 -13.11 -7.74 -2.73
C TYR A 59 -13.84 -7.57 -4.07
N ASN A 60 -14.76 -8.49 -4.39
CA ASN A 60 -15.51 -8.46 -5.65
C ASN A 60 -16.53 -7.31 -5.71
N SER A 61 -16.98 -6.81 -4.57
CA SER A 61 -17.94 -5.69 -4.51
C SER A 61 -17.28 -4.31 -4.64
N LEU A 62 -15.94 -4.23 -4.57
CA LEU A 62 -15.22 -2.98 -4.72
C LEU A 62 -15.34 -2.45 -6.16
N PRO A 63 -15.90 -1.23 -6.34
CA PRO A 63 -16.25 -0.75 -7.67
C PRO A 63 -15.07 -0.21 -8.49
N ILE A 64 -13.94 0.11 -7.83
CA ILE A 64 -12.82 0.81 -8.45
C ILE A 64 -11.57 -0.06 -8.38
N GLY A 65 -10.86 -0.20 -9.50
CA GLY A 65 -9.67 -1.06 -9.60
C GLY A 65 -8.57 -0.73 -8.61
N VAL A 66 -8.35 0.54 -8.28
CA VAL A 66 -7.35 0.93 -7.27
C VAL A 66 -7.70 0.43 -5.87
N MET A 67 -8.99 0.40 -5.49
CA MET A 67 -9.42 -0.18 -4.20
C MET A 67 -9.10 -1.68 -4.14
N LYS A 68 -9.35 -2.40 -5.25
CA LYS A 68 -8.96 -3.81 -5.36
C LYS A 68 -7.44 -3.99 -5.25
N ALA A 69 -6.66 -3.12 -5.88
CA ALA A 69 -5.20 -3.16 -5.77
C ALA A 69 -4.73 -2.88 -4.33
N ASP A 70 -5.37 -1.95 -3.61
CA ASP A 70 -5.06 -1.63 -2.22
C ASP A 70 -5.33 -2.82 -1.28
N VAL A 71 -6.42 -3.52 -1.48
CA VAL A 71 -6.72 -4.77 -0.74
C VAL A 71 -5.74 -5.87 -1.12
N TRP A 72 -5.48 -6.05 -2.42
CA TRP A 72 -4.61 -7.13 -2.89
C TRP A 72 -3.17 -6.99 -2.40
N ARG A 73 -2.59 -5.77 -2.37
CA ARG A 73 -1.22 -5.56 -1.88
C ARG A 73 -1.05 -6.01 -0.43
N ALA A 74 -2.04 -5.74 0.42
CA ALA A 74 -2.04 -6.23 1.80
C ALA A 74 -2.18 -7.76 1.84
N ALA A 75 -3.09 -8.32 1.05
CA ALA A 75 -3.39 -9.74 1.01
C ALA A 75 -2.19 -10.58 0.53
N ILE A 76 -1.50 -10.16 -0.55
CA ILE A 76 -0.35 -10.89 -1.10
C ILE A 76 0.84 -10.87 -0.12
N ILE A 77 1.13 -9.72 0.49
CA ILE A 77 2.19 -9.59 1.49
C ILE A 77 1.84 -10.35 2.77
N TYR A 78 0.57 -10.32 3.21
CA TYR A 78 0.15 -11.16 4.33
C TYR A 78 0.42 -12.63 4.05
N GLN A 79 0.11 -13.12 2.86
CA GLN A 79 0.24 -14.53 2.52
C GLN A 79 1.69 -14.97 2.34
N PHE A 80 2.48 -14.22 1.61
CA PHE A 80 3.81 -14.64 1.15
C PHE A 80 4.96 -13.79 1.67
N GLY A 81 4.68 -12.63 2.26
CA GLY A 81 5.71 -11.66 2.61
C GLY A 81 6.41 -11.07 1.40
N GLY A 82 7.48 -10.35 1.65
CA GLY A 82 8.29 -9.68 0.64
C GLY A 82 8.07 -8.18 0.61
N ILE A 83 8.38 -7.57 -0.51
CA ILE A 83 8.26 -6.14 -0.78
C ILE A 83 7.08 -5.93 -1.72
N TYR A 84 6.14 -5.07 -1.37
CA TYR A 84 5.20 -4.50 -2.30
C TYR A 84 5.70 -3.12 -2.74
N ALA A 85 5.57 -2.82 -4.02
CA ALA A 85 5.87 -1.51 -4.57
C ALA A 85 4.88 -1.17 -5.69
N ASP A 86 4.30 0.02 -5.67
CA ASP A 86 3.46 0.48 -6.78
C ASP A 86 4.28 0.53 -8.09
N LEU A 87 3.62 0.33 -9.21
CA LEU A 87 4.28 0.24 -10.53
C LEU A 87 4.93 1.57 -10.97
N ASP A 88 4.51 2.68 -10.38
CA ASP A 88 5.06 4.02 -10.56
C ASP A 88 6.18 4.37 -9.55
N THR A 89 6.72 3.36 -8.87
CA THR A 89 7.90 3.53 -8.01
C THR A 89 9.21 3.25 -8.74
N GLU A 90 10.19 4.13 -8.58
CA GLU A 90 11.57 3.95 -9.03
C GLU A 90 12.44 3.48 -7.85
N CYS A 91 13.13 2.37 -8.03
CA CYS A 91 14.12 1.87 -7.07
C CYS A 91 15.50 2.46 -7.38
N ARG A 92 16.13 3.14 -6.42
CA ARG A 92 17.43 3.82 -6.58
C ARG A 92 18.55 3.18 -5.78
N GLY A 93 18.27 2.10 -5.08
CA GLY A 93 19.26 1.36 -4.32
C GLY A 93 18.75 -0.01 -3.87
N PRO A 94 19.64 -0.93 -3.46
CA PRO A 94 19.25 -2.26 -3.05
C PRO A 94 18.38 -2.25 -1.78
N ALA A 95 17.45 -3.18 -1.70
CA ALA A 95 16.54 -3.32 -0.56
C ALA A 95 17.27 -3.49 0.77
N SER A 96 18.47 -4.05 0.77
CA SER A 96 19.30 -4.21 1.97
C SER A 96 19.75 -2.89 2.64
N LEU A 97 19.61 -1.75 1.94
CA LEU A 97 19.89 -0.45 2.54
C LEU A 97 18.71 0.10 3.38
N TRP A 98 17.51 -0.43 3.19
CA TRP A 98 16.32 0.03 3.89
C TRP A 98 15.52 -1.08 4.58
N ILE A 99 15.87 -2.34 4.36
CA ILE A 99 15.34 -3.49 5.10
C ILE A 99 16.50 -4.12 5.89
N GLY A 100 16.40 -4.10 7.22
CA GLY A 100 17.34 -4.80 8.10
C GLY A 100 17.06 -6.30 8.18
N GLU A 101 18.04 -7.08 8.60
CA GLU A 101 17.93 -8.54 8.69
C GLU A 101 16.83 -8.98 9.67
N ASP A 102 16.66 -8.25 10.76
CA ASP A 102 15.68 -8.53 11.81
C ASP A 102 14.33 -7.85 11.59
N ASP A 103 14.18 -7.04 10.56
CA ASP A 103 12.91 -6.35 10.32
C ASP A 103 11.80 -7.37 10.01
N SER A 104 10.66 -7.21 10.67
CA SER A 104 9.45 -7.98 10.40
C SER A 104 8.43 -7.20 9.57
N LEU A 105 8.46 -5.86 9.68
CA LEU A 105 7.61 -4.93 8.94
C LEU A 105 8.41 -3.65 8.66
N VAL A 106 8.35 -3.18 7.43
CA VAL A 106 8.88 -1.87 7.00
C VAL A 106 7.75 -1.10 6.33
N VAL A 107 7.46 0.07 6.82
CA VAL A 107 6.43 0.97 6.29
C VAL A 107 6.96 2.39 6.16
N THR A 108 6.34 3.19 5.31
CA THR A 108 6.62 4.62 5.18
C THR A 108 5.46 5.44 5.74
N VAL A 109 5.77 6.62 6.21
CA VAL A 109 4.80 7.59 6.69
C VAL A 109 4.68 8.69 5.66
N GLU A 110 3.47 8.89 5.19
CA GLU A 110 3.19 10.01 4.31
C GLU A 110 3.15 11.29 5.12
N ASN A 111 3.95 12.25 4.71
CA ASN A 111 3.95 13.67 5.06
C ASN A 111 3.23 14.09 6.37
N LYS A 112 2.84 15.35 6.42
CA LYS A 112 2.19 16.04 7.53
C LYS A 112 0.85 15.43 7.99
N SER A 113 0.25 14.52 7.21
CA SER A 113 -1.00 13.85 7.58
C SER A 113 -0.80 12.72 8.60
N GLY A 114 0.44 12.24 8.77
CA GLY A 114 0.73 11.08 9.62
C GLY A 114 0.16 9.75 9.08
N ALA A 115 -0.37 9.74 7.86
CA ALA A 115 -0.87 8.51 7.25
C ALA A 115 0.28 7.56 6.93
N ILE A 116 0.06 6.27 7.11
CA ILE A 116 1.00 5.25 6.71
C ILE A 116 0.80 4.99 5.22
N GLY A 117 1.86 5.19 4.44
CA GLY A 117 1.84 4.97 3.00
C GLY A 117 1.72 3.49 2.67
N ASN A 118 0.90 3.20 1.66
CA ASN A 118 0.67 1.83 1.17
C ASN A 118 1.27 1.58 -0.22
N TYR A 119 1.95 2.56 -0.79
CA TYR A 119 2.60 2.47 -2.12
C TYR A 119 3.93 1.70 -2.10
N ILE A 120 4.57 1.60 -0.93
CA ILE A 120 5.79 0.83 -0.68
C ILE A 120 5.79 0.32 0.76
N PHE A 121 5.96 -0.97 0.95
CA PHE A 121 6.17 -1.58 2.26
C PHE A 121 6.75 -2.98 2.10
N ALA A 122 7.25 -3.53 3.20
CA ALA A 122 7.77 -4.89 3.22
C ALA A 122 7.40 -5.58 4.53
N ALA A 123 7.06 -6.86 4.49
CA ALA A 123 6.78 -7.62 5.70
C ALA A 123 7.14 -9.10 5.56
N ILE A 124 7.29 -9.75 6.72
CA ILE A 124 7.30 -11.21 6.80
C ILE A 124 5.90 -11.77 6.48
N PRO A 125 5.77 -13.02 5.98
CA PRO A 125 4.48 -13.63 5.80
C PRO A 125 3.71 -13.73 7.13
N LYS A 126 2.38 -13.59 7.06
CA LYS A 126 1.48 -13.66 8.22
C LYS A 126 1.78 -12.64 9.32
N HIS A 127 2.35 -11.49 8.95
CA HIS A 127 2.59 -10.42 9.92
C HIS A 127 1.27 -9.94 10.53
N PRO A 128 1.13 -9.88 11.89
CA PRO A 128 -0.16 -9.60 12.53
C PRO A 128 -0.67 -8.18 12.26
N ALA A 129 0.19 -7.18 12.11
CA ALA A 129 -0.25 -5.83 11.73
C ALA A 129 -0.84 -5.79 10.31
N ILE A 130 -0.31 -6.60 9.38
CA ILE A 130 -0.90 -6.72 8.03
C ILE A 130 -2.24 -7.45 8.09
N TYR A 131 -2.39 -8.44 8.98
CA TYR A 131 -3.68 -9.08 9.24
C TYR A 131 -4.72 -8.07 9.74
N SER A 132 -4.34 -7.19 10.67
CA SER A 132 -5.19 -6.12 11.17
C SER A 132 -5.62 -5.13 10.07
N VAL A 133 -4.78 -4.90 9.06
CA VAL A 133 -5.17 -4.13 7.87
C VAL A 133 -6.29 -4.84 7.09
N LEU A 134 -6.17 -6.15 6.88
CA LEU A 134 -7.21 -6.94 6.18
C LEU A 134 -8.53 -6.94 6.96
N GLU A 135 -8.48 -7.04 8.29
CA GLU A 135 -9.66 -6.92 9.16
C GLU A 135 -10.30 -5.53 9.04
N SER A 136 -9.48 -4.47 9.02
CA SER A 136 -9.98 -3.09 8.86
C SER A 136 -10.71 -2.89 7.53
N PHE A 137 -10.29 -3.52 6.46
CA PHE A 137 -11.01 -3.48 5.18
C PHE A 137 -12.38 -4.15 5.28
N ILE A 138 -12.50 -5.25 5.99
CA ILE A 138 -13.81 -5.89 6.26
C ILE A 138 -14.69 -4.98 7.10
N GLU A 139 -14.16 -4.39 8.17
CA GLU A 139 -14.90 -3.45 9.02
C GLU A 139 -15.40 -2.24 8.25
N ILE A 140 -14.56 -1.65 7.39
CA ILE A 140 -14.93 -0.53 6.51
C ILE A 140 -16.04 -0.97 5.55
N TYR A 141 -15.88 -2.13 4.91
CA TYR A 141 -16.89 -2.67 4.00
C TYR A 141 -18.24 -2.88 4.65
N GLN A 142 -18.26 -3.34 5.90
CA GLN A 142 -19.49 -3.59 6.67
C GLN A 142 -20.05 -2.33 7.34
N SER A 143 -19.34 -1.20 7.30
CA SER A 143 -19.80 0.04 7.93
C SER A 143 -21.04 0.60 7.23
N ASP A 144 -21.93 1.23 8.01
CA ASP A 144 -23.10 1.93 7.48
C ASP A 144 -22.74 2.99 6.44
N THR A 145 -21.59 3.65 6.63
CA THR A 145 -21.09 4.68 5.71
C THR A 145 -20.79 4.10 4.33
N PHE A 146 -20.13 2.94 4.27
CA PHE A 146 -19.82 2.30 3.00
C PHE A 146 -21.06 1.62 2.39
N LEU A 147 -21.82 0.86 3.18
CA LEU A 147 -23.01 0.13 2.72
C LEU A 147 -24.08 1.08 2.17
N ASN A 148 -24.26 2.25 2.77
CA ASN A 148 -25.21 3.26 2.32
C ASN A 148 -24.62 4.23 1.29
N LYS A 149 -23.42 3.94 0.75
CA LYS A 149 -22.73 4.76 -0.25
C LYS A 149 -22.55 6.23 0.18
N ARG A 150 -22.28 6.46 1.47
CA ARG A 150 -22.11 7.80 2.06
C ARG A 150 -20.66 8.21 2.26
N SER A 151 -19.69 7.33 1.93
CA SER A 151 -18.28 7.70 2.04
C SER A 151 -17.94 8.76 0.99
N PRO A 152 -17.45 9.93 1.40
CA PRO A 152 -16.99 10.95 0.47
C PRO A 152 -15.65 10.59 -0.20
N THR A 153 -14.93 9.61 0.36
CA THR A 153 -13.59 9.21 -0.09
C THR A 153 -13.41 7.69 -0.11
N PRO A 154 -14.28 6.94 -0.81
CA PRO A 154 -14.27 5.48 -0.74
C PRO A 154 -12.95 4.85 -1.17
N VAL A 155 -12.21 5.48 -2.08
CA VAL A 155 -10.88 5.03 -2.48
C VAL A 155 -9.88 5.15 -1.32
N GLN A 156 -9.92 6.25 -0.57
CA GLN A 156 -9.02 6.44 0.58
C GLN A 156 -9.36 5.50 1.73
N ASP A 157 -10.62 5.12 1.88
CA ASP A 157 -11.05 4.18 2.93
C ASP A 157 -10.38 2.80 2.77
N PHE A 158 -10.14 2.36 1.53
CA PHE A 158 -9.38 1.14 1.24
C PHE A 158 -7.90 1.42 0.94
N GLY A 159 -7.51 2.66 0.73
CA GLY A 159 -6.15 3.11 0.50
C GLY A 159 -5.38 3.38 1.80
N ALA A 160 -4.55 4.42 1.80
CA ALA A 160 -3.68 4.78 2.92
C ALA A 160 -4.43 5.01 4.24
N HIS A 161 -5.71 5.40 4.19
CA HIS A 161 -6.55 5.60 5.35
C HIS A 161 -6.88 4.27 6.07
N GLY A 162 -7.51 3.32 5.39
CA GLY A 162 -7.84 2.01 5.96
C GLY A 162 -6.58 1.22 6.33
N TRP A 163 -5.52 1.36 5.51
CA TRP A 163 -4.21 0.84 5.83
C TRP A 163 -3.68 1.36 7.18
N SER A 164 -3.74 2.69 7.38
CA SER A 164 -3.29 3.32 8.63
C SER A 164 -4.11 2.85 9.81
N ILE A 165 -5.44 2.75 9.68
CA ILE A 165 -6.32 2.24 10.75
C ILE A 165 -5.85 0.85 11.19
N GLY A 166 -5.63 -0.07 10.27
CA GLY A 166 -5.25 -1.44 10.61
C GLY A 166 -3.90 -1.53 11.31
N ILE A 167 -2.89 -0.83 10.80
CA ILE A 167 -1.57 -0.80 11.43
C ILE A 167 -1.65 -0.21 12.85
N LEU A 168 -2.32 0.93 13.00
CA LEU A 168 -2.43 1.63 14.28
C LEU A 168 -3.24 0.82 15.30
N LYS A 169 -4.35 0.21 14.87
CA LYS A 169 -5.17 -0.67 15.71
C LYS A 169 -4.35 -1.82 16.31
N TYR A 170 -3.53 -2.46 15.48
CA TYR A 170 -2.66 -3.54 15.96
C TYR A 170 -1.71 -3.10 17.08
N TYR A 171 -1.17 -1.90 16.99
CA TYR A 171 -0.26 -1.35 17.98
C TYR A 171 -0.97 -0.61 19.14
N GLY A 172 -2.30 -0.67 19.22
CA GLY A 172 -3.08 0.00 20.26
C GLY A 172 -3.07 1.52 20.15
N LEU A 173 -2.85 2.07 18.95
CA LEU A 173 -2.78 3.49 18.67
C LEU A 173 -4.10 3.96 18.04
N ASN A 174 -4.61 5.10 18.45
CA ASN A 174 -5.84 5.68 17.90
C ASN A 174 -5.55 6.70 16.82
N LYS A 175 -6.25 6.57 15.69
CA LYS A 175 -6.13 7.44 14.52
C LYS A 175 -6.32 8.94 14.80
N PRO A 176 -7.31 9.39 15.61
CA PRO A 176 -7.50 10.82 15.89
C PRO A 176 -6.27 11.49 16.47
N GLU A 177 -5.56 10.84 17.39
CA GLU A 177 -4.39 11.40 18.05
C GLU A 177 -3.22 11.64 17.10
N ILE A 178 -3.11 10.82 16.03
CA ILE A 178 -2.03 10.92 15.05
C ILE A 178 -2.36 11.94 13.97
N MET A 179 -3.62 12.00 13.56
CA MET A 179 -4.09 12.96 12.55
C MET A 179 -4.15 14.40 13.06
N GLU A 180 -4.46 14.59 14.35
CA GLU A 180 -4.58 15.92 14.95
C GLU A 180 -3.23 16.53 15.34
N GLN A 181 -2.25 15.71 15.71
CA GLN A 181 -0.97 16.17 16.24
C GLN A 181 0.16 16.24 15.20
N GLY A 182 -0.06 15.73 13.98
CA GLY A 182 0.94 15.75 12.91
C GLY A 182 2.19 14.90 13.19
N GLY A 183 3.29 15.20 12.50
CA GLY A 183 4.53 14.40 12.54
C GLY A 183 5.18 14.23 13.92
N GLU A 184 4.94 15.12 14.91
CA GLU A 184 5.51 14.99 16.25
C GLU A 184 4.87 13.85 17.06
N ALA A 185 3.55 13.67 16.96
CA ALA A 185 2.87 12.53 17.57
C ALA A 185 3.39 11.21 17.02
N TYR A 186 3.60 11.17 15.71
CA TYR A 186 4.13 9.99 15.03
C TYR A 186 5.54 9.61 15.53
N ASN A 187 6.42 10.57 15.70
CA ASN A 187 7.75 10.35 16.27
C ASN A 187 7.72 9.79 17.70
N LYS A 188 6.72 10.21 18.48
CA LYS A 188 6.48 9.68 19.83
C LYS A 188 6.05 8.21 19.79
N TYR A 189 5.19 7.84 18.84
CA TYR A 189 4.70 6.48 18.69
C TYR A 189 5.68 5.55 17.96
N ALA A 190 6.43 6.05 16.99
CA ALA A 190 7.52 5.28 16.37
C ALA A 190 8.58 4.79 17.37
N LYS A 191 8.74 5.48 18.50
CA LYS A 191 9.58 5.02 19.62
C LYS A 191 8.95 3.91 20.47
N VAL A 192 7.64 3.73 20.39
CA VAL A 192 6.88 2.73 21.18
C VAL A 192 6.67 1.42 20.39
N ILE A 193 6.72 1.49 19.06
CA ILE A 193 6.50 0.33 18.17
C ILE A 193 7.84 -0.36 17.93
N LEU A 194 8.41 -1.06 18.92
CA LEU A 194 9.84 -1.20 18.97
C LEU A 194 10.45 -2.55 18.65
N ASP A 195 9.76 -3.63 18.39
CA ASP A 195 10.45 -4.87 18.05
C ASP A 195 10.26 -5.28 16.57
N ARG A 196 11.31 -5.03 15.77
CA ARG A 196 11.42 -5.49 14.38
C ARG A 196 10.54 -4.75 13.36
N VAL A 197 10.06 -3.56 13.71
CA VAL A 197 9.32 -2.70 12.79
C VAL A 197 10.11 -1.45 12.50
N ARG A 198 10.27 -1.16 11.20
CA ARG A 198 10.98 0.02 10.74
C ARG A 198 10.01 1.00 10.09
N PHE A 199 10.00 2.22 10.61
CA PHE A 199 9.22 3.34 10.06
C PHE A 199 10.16 4.34 9.40
N TYR A 200 9.92 4.61 8.13
CA TYR A 200 10.58 5.68 7.42
C TYR A 200 9.68 6.91 7.40
N THR A 201 10.05 7.94 8.13
CA THR A 201 9.33 9.20 8.17
C THR A 201 9.58 10.01 6.89
N SER A 202 8.69 10.96 6.61
CA SER A 202 8.86 11.91 5.50
C SER A 202 10.15 12.73 5.60
N GLU A 203 10.73 12.87 6.77
CA GLU A 203 12.01 13.58 7.00
C GLU A 203 13.21 12.78 6.54
N SER A 204 13.17 11.44 6.67
CA SER A 204 14.25 10.57 6.22
C SER A 204 14.42 10.57 4.72
N LYS A 205 13.35 10.84 3.96
CA LYS A 205 13.31 10.80 2.49
C LYS A 205 13.74 9.47 1.84
N ILE A 206 13.98 8.42 2.63
CA ILE A 206 14.48 7.13 2.11
C ILE A 206 13.43 6.45 1.23
N LEU A 207 12.19 6.43 1.69
CA LEU A 207 11.03 5.97 0.90
C LEU A 207 10.09 7.18 0.74
N SER A 208 10.08 7.82 -0.41
CA SER A 208 9.45 9.14 -0.50
C SER A 208 8.84 9.45 -1.87
N ALA A 209 7.74 10.20 -1.85
CA ALA A 209 7.18 10.89 -3.00
C ALA A 209 7.87 12.23 -3.30
N TYR A 210 8.75 12.70 -2.40
CA TYR A 210 9.50 13.95 -2.53
C TYR A 210 11.00 13.65 -2.41
N PRO A 211 11.65 13.22 -3.52
CA PRO A 211 13.00 12.65 -3.48
C PRO A 211 14.08 13.71 -3.21
N ASN A 212 15.18 13.25 -2.64
CA ASN A 212 16.47 13.91 -2.56
C ASN A 212 17.59 12.90 -2.87
N GLU A 213 18.85 13.24 -2.61
CA GLU A 213 20.02 12.38 -2.82
C GLU A 213 20.00 11.10 -1.96
N ASN A 214 19.31 11.09 -0.83
CA ASN A 214 19.21 9.95 0.08
C ASN A 214 18.03 9.02 -0.25
N THR A 215 17.22 9.35 -1.27
CA THR A 215 16.02 8.58 -1.60
C THR A 215 16.36 7.28 -2.28
N LEU A 216 16.04 6.16 -1.65
CA LEU A 216 16.25 4.80 -2.18
C LEU A 216 15.05 4.27 -2.96
N VAL A 217 13.85 4.70 -2.62
CA VAL A 217 12.63 4.43 -3.40
C VAL A 217 11.85 5.71 -3.60
N TYR A 218 11.65 6.07 -4.84
CA TYR A 218 10.91 7.26 -5.26
C TYR A 218 9.54 6.89 -5.83
N HIS A 219 8.49 7.39 -5.21
CA HIS A 219 7.12 7.27 -5.70
C HIS A 219 6.79 8.44 -6.63
N GLN A 220 6.57 8.16 -7.89
CA GLN A 220 6.35 9.17 -8.95
C GLN A 220 4.88 9.64 -8.98
N THR A 221 4.37 10.13 -7.86
CA THR A 221 2.95 10.34 -7.58
C THR A 221 2.18 11.22 -8.54
N ALA A 222 2.80 12.05 -9.32
CA ALA A 222 1.98 13.11 -9.93
C ALA A 222 2.34 13.51 -11.35
N SER A 223 3.51 13.20 -11.85
CA SER A 223 3.95 14.04 -12.97
C SER A 223 4.00 13.38 -14.34
N VAL A 224 4.30 12.10 -14.44
CA VAL A 224 4.56 11.52 -15.77
C VAL A 224 3.68 10.31 -16.05
N PHE A 225 3.36 9.52 -15.03
CA PHE A 225 2.61 8.27 -15.20
C PHE A 225 1.15 8.51 -15.60
N TRP A 226 0.60 9.66 -15.20
CA TRP A 226 -0.81 10.02 -15.35
C TRP A 226 -1.11 10.88 -16.60
N LEU A 227 -0.09 11.44 -17.25
CA LEU A 227 -0.28 12.45 -18.33
C LEU A 227 -0.58 11.87 -19.72
N GLU A 228 -0.43 10.56 -19.94
CA GLU A 228 -0.62 9.95 -21.26
C GLU A 228 -1.91 9.11 -21.35
N GLY A 229 -3.07 9.76 -21.30
CA GLY A 229 -4.36 9.08 -21.57
C GLY A 229 -4.78 8.05 -20.52
N TYR A 230 -4.21 8.12 -19.32
CA TYR A 230 -4.65 7.35 -18.17
C TYR A 230 -5.80 8.09 -17.50
N GLU A 231 -7.00 7.50 -17.51
CA GLU A 231 -8.05 7.95 -16.60
C GLU A 231 -7.57 7.72 -15.18
N SER A 232 -7.28 8.83 -14.49
CA SER A 232 -6.81 8.72 -13.11
C SER A 232 -7.91 8.04 -12.28
N TRP A 233 -7.51 7.26 -11.27
CA TRP A 233 -8.45 6.73 -10.28
C TRP A 233 -9.36 7.82 -9.70
N ARG A 234 -8.93 9.10 -9.74
CA ARG A 234 -9.73 10.26 -9.34
C ARG A 234 -10.92 10.48 -10.26
N LEU A 235 -10.74 10.42 -11.58
CA LEU A 235 -11.85 10.52 -12.53
C LEU A 235 -12.78 9.31 -12.40
N GLU A 236 -12.23 8.12 -12.16
CA GLU A 236 -13.03 6.93 -11.90
C GLU A 236 -13.79 7.06 -10.58
N GLN A 237 -13.17 7.61 -9.54
CA GLN A 237 -13.83 7.95 -8.28
C GLN A 237 -14.93 8.97 -8.48
N GLU A 238 -14.70 10.06 -9.21
CA GLU A 238 -15.73 11.08 -9.51
C GLU A 238 -16.93 10.48 -10.24
N ARG A 239 -16.70 9.61 -11.22
CA ARG A 239 -17.76 8.86 -11.89
C ARG A 239 -18.52 7.94 -10.93
N GLN A 240 -17.82 7.28 -10.03
CA GLN A 240 -18.38 6.35 -9.07
C GLN A 240 -19.06 7.07 -7.88
N LEU A 241 -18.61 8.29 -7.52
CA LEU A 241 -19.32 9.13 -6.55
C LEU A 241 -20.77 9.39 -6.98
N GLY A 242 -21.04 9.56 -8.27
CA GLY A 242 -22.41 9.57 -8.83
C GLY A 242 -23.19 8.28 -8.53
N VAL A 243 -22.52 7.14 -8.43
CA VAL A 243 -23.11 5.85 -8.04
C VAL A 243 -23.30 5.77 -6.52
N PHE A 244 -22.45 6.45 -5.74
CA PHE A 244 -22.57 6.53 -4.28
C PHE A 244 -23.55 7.61 -3.80
N GLY A 245 -24.10 8.42 -4.70
CA GLY A 245 -25.18 9.37 -4.37
C GLY A 245 -24.72 10.62 -3.61
N VAL A 246 -23.47 11.07 -3.84
CA VAL A 246 -22.93 12.34 -3.31
C VAL A 246 -22.94 13.40 -4.39
#